data_0b7100ebf618969908a725bf6c5b3cfc
#
_entry.id   0b7100ebf618969908a725bf6c5b3cfc
#
_cell.length_a   1.000
_cell.length_b   1.000
_cell.length_c   1.000
_cell.angle_alpha   90.00
_cell.angle_beta   90.00
_cell.angle_gamma   90.00
#
_symmetry.space_group_name_H-M   'P 1'
#
loop_
_entity.id
_entity.type
_entity.pdbx_description
1 polymer ?
#
loop_
_entity_poly.entity_id
_entity_poly.type
_entity_poly.pdbx_seq_one_letter_code
_entity_poly.pdbx_strand_id
1 'polypeptide(L)'
;MVTKRNFMTEKIRLIATDMDGTFLDASGQFDHQRLDNLLKKFEAKNLIFTIASGRSLLTLEKLFKDFTDRIAIIAENGSLIQYKNQVLFEQLMTPSQYLDLTAKILENPYNQGVELLLSGKKAAYILAESPQSYIDFMKGYYENIQLVENFEQLDDSIFKITTQFPAEYVHKGAAWLNERLPHIQAVTTGFESIDIILRGANKGFGLSHLCQVLKLKSEHVLAFGDNLNDFEMMDFADVAIAPENARVEIKELADEVIPHHQEQSVITYMEGMIKE
;
A
#
# COMPACT_ATOMS: atom_id res chain seq x y z
N MET A 1 4.45 10.87 -32.05
CA MET A 1 4.38 10.50 -30.63
C MET A 1 3.61 11.53 -29.78
N VAL A 2 3.66 12.82 -30.04
CA VAL A 2 2.96 13.88 -29.26
C VAL A 2 1.44 13.75 -29.23
N THR A 3 0.80 13.26 -30.30
CA THR A 3 -0.67 13.16 -30.42
C THR A 3 -1.33 12.07 -29.58
N LYS A 4 -0.64 10.95 -29.26
CA LYS A 4 -1.18 9.91 -28.38
C LYS A 4 -1.17 10.33 -26.90
N ARG A 5 -0.13 11.06 -26.49
CA ARG A 5 0.03 11.53 -25.11
C ARG A 5 -1.05 12.56 -24.71
N ASN A 6 -1.39 13.47 -25.62
CA ASN A 6 -2.43 14.50 -25.37
C ASN A 6 -3.84 13.90 -25.24
N PHE A 7 -4.19 12.86 -26.04
CA PHE A 7 -5.49 12.19 -25.93
C PHE A 7 -5.63 11.38 -24.63
N MET A 8 -4.52 10.82 -24.11
CA MET A 8 -4.52 10.07 -22.85
C MET A 8 -4.75 11.01 -21.65
N THR A 9 -4.13 12.19 -21.64
CA THR A 9 -4.23 13.14 -20.51
C THR A 9 -5.62 13.78 -20.36
N GLU A 10 -6.38 13.95 -21.43
CA GLU A 10 -7.73 14.55 -21.37
C GLU A 10 -8.77 13.66 -20.67
N LYS A 11 -8.58 12.33 -20.67
CA LYS A 11 -9.49 11.37 -20.03
C LYS A 11 -9.16 11.13 -18.56
N ILE A 12 -7.90 11.26 -18.15
CA ILE A 12 -7.47 10.94 -16.79
C ILE A 12 -8.15 11.87 -15.78
N ARG A 13 -8.66 11.29 -14.70
CA ARG A 13 -9.32 11.97 -13.58
C ARG A 13 -8.76 11.56 -12.24
N LEU A 14 -8.06 10.43 -12.19
CA LEU A 14 -7.45 9.89 -10.98
C LEU A 14 -6.06 9.39 -11.32
N ILE A 15 -5.09 9.79 -10.49
CA ILE A 15 -3.72 9.32 -10.56
C ILE A 15 -3.42 8.60 -9.25
N ALA A 16 -3.13 7.30 -9.34
CA ALA A 16 -2.74 6.47 -8.21
C ALA A 16 -1.24 6.21 -8.23
N THR A 17 -0.60 6.18 -7.07
CA THR A 17 0.82 5.84 -6.96
C THR A 17 1.08 4.97 -5.73
N ASP A 18 1.92 3.96 -5.90
CA ASP A 18 2.59 3.34 -4.76
C ASP A 18 3.58 4.31 -4.11
N MET A 19 4.02 3.96 -2.90
CA MET A 19 4.90 4.79 -2.08
C MET A 19 6.36 4.33 -2.16
N ASP A 20 6.64 3.16 -1.60
CA ASP A 20 7.99 2.67 -1.37
C ASP A 20 8.62 2.09 -2.65
N GLY A 21 9.67 2.71 -3.17
CA GLY A 21 10.25 2.32 -4.46
C GLY A 21 9.58 2.97 -5.68
N THR A 22 8.52 3.78 -5.46
CA THR A 22 7.78 4.48 -6.52
C THR A 22 7.75 5.99 -6.30
N PHE A 23 6.96 6.48 -5.34
CA PHE A 23 6.79 7.93 -5.11
C PHE A 23 7.82 8.51 -4.15
N LEU A 24 8.19 7.74 -3.11
CA LEU A 24 9.15 8.16 -2.10
C LEU A 24 10.59 7.97 -2.60
N ASP A 25 11.48 8.83 -2.13
CA ASP A 25 12.93 8.66 -2.33
C ASP A 25 13.52 7.57 -1.42
N ALA A 26 14.85 7.36 -1.50
CA ALA A 26 15.54 6.35 -0.70
C ALA A 26 15.49 6.61 0.82
N SER A 27 15.16 7.83 1.25
CA SER A 27 14.98 8.20 2.65
C SER A 27 13.53 8.06 3.14
N GLY A 28 12.63 7.58 2.27
CA GLY A 28 11.20 7.48 2.55
C GLY A 28 10.49 8.84 2.60
N GLN A 29 11.03 9.84 1.90
CA GLN A 29 10.51 11.22 1.87
C GLN A 29 10.12 11.63 0.44
N PHE A 30 9.42 12.74 0.33
CA PHE A 30 9.07 13.39 -0.93
C PHE A 30 9.17 14.92 -0.81
N ASP A 31 9.22 15.62 -1.94
CA ASP A 31 9.24 17.08 -1.95
C ASP A 31 7.83 17.66 -1.68
N HIS A 32 7.61 18.10 -0.44
CA HIS A 32 6.33 18.69 0.01
C HIS A 32 5.92 19.90 -0.82
N GLN A 33 6.87 20.77 -1.21
CA GLN A 33 6.54 21.98 -1.95
C GLN A 33 6.11 21.66 -3.40
N ARG A 34 6.79 20.68 -4.03
CA ARG A 34 6.39 20.23 -5.36
C ARG A 34 5.00 19.59 -5.33
N LEU A 35 4.74 18.73 -4.34
CA LEU A 35 3.43 18.09 -4.20
C LEU A 35 2.33 19.13 -3.96
N ASP A 36 2.51 20.12 -3.08
CA ASP A 36 1.53 21.18 -2.83
C ASP A 36 1.21 21.95 -4.13
N ASN A 37 2.24 22.34 -4.88
CA ASN A 37 2.07 23.02 -6.15
C ASN A 37 1.34 22.16 -7.21
N LEU A 38 1.63 20.86 -7.20
CA LEU A 38 0.99 19.89 -8.10
C LEU A 38 -0.48 19.72 -7.74
N LEU A 39 -0.82 19.53 -6.47
CA LEU A 39 -2.18 19.37 -5.98
C LEU A 39 -3.06 20.59 -6.28
N LYS A 40 -2.53 21.81 -6.17
CA LYS A 40 -3.24 23.04 -6.58
C LYS A 40 -3.66 23.00 -8.06
N LYS A 41 -2.77 22.50 -8.92
CA LYS A 41 -3.06 22.34 -10.35
C LYS A 41 -4.04 21.19 -10.62
N PHE A 42 -3.94 20.11 -9.85
CA PHE A 42 -4.86 18.98 -9.93
C PHE A 42 -6.29 19.40 -9.56
N GLU A 43 -6.45 20.15 -8.49
CA GLU A 43 -7.73 20.70 -8.07
C GLU A 43 -8.36 21.58 -9.17
N ALA A 44 -7.57 22.47 -9.80
CA ALA A 44 -8.03 23.30 -10.89
C ALA A 44 -8.49 22.51 -12.13
N LYS A 45 -7.97 21.29 -12.33
CA LYS A 45 -8.32 20.39 -13.44
C LYS A 45 -9.29 19.25 -13.02
N ASN A 46 -9.77 19.24 -11.76
CA ASN A 46 -10.57 18.16 -11.17
C ASN A 46 -9.89 16.79 -11.26
N LEU A 47 -8.58 16.74 -11.07
CA LEU A 47 -7.79 15.52 -10.95
C LEU A 47 -7.68 15.11 -9.48
N ILE A 48 -7.74 13.82 -9.21
CA ILE A 48 -7.61 13.24 -7.87
C ILE A 48 -6.26 12.57 -7.77
N PHE A 49 -5.47 12.96 -6.77
CA PHE A 49 -4.24 12.26 -6.41
C PHE A 49 -4.57 11.20 -5.35
N THR A 50 -4.11 9.99 -5.58
CA THR A 50 -4.35 8.83 -4.72
C THR A 50 -3.03 8.16 -4.38
N ILE A 51 -2.76 7.96 -3.10
CA ILE A 51 -1.67 7.11 -2.64
C ILE A 51 -2.20 5.70 -2.32
N ALA A 52 -1.48 4.65 -2.70
CA ALA A 52 -1.84 3.26 -2.46
C ALA A 52 -0.66 2.50 -1.86
N SER A 53 -0.79 2.01 -0.62
CA SER A 53 0.32 1.45 0.13
C SER A 53 -0.10 0.27 1.02
N GLY A 54 0.88 -0.59 1.33
CA GLY A 54 0.75 -1.58 2.41
C GLY A 54 0.87 -0.97 3.81
N ARG A 55 1.32 0.28 3.93
CA ARG A 55 1.46 0.98 5.21
C ARG A 55 0.10 1.21 5.87
N SER A 56 0.11 1.34 7.21
CA SER A 56 -1.10 1.68 7.97
C SER A 56 -1.59 3.10 7.66
N LEU A 57 -2.89 3.33 7.84
CA LEU A 57 -3.47 4.67 7.68
C LEU A 57 -2.76 5.69 8.58
N LEU A 58 -2.49 5.33 9.85
CA LEU A 58 -1.80 6.22 10.79
C LEU A 58 -0.43 6.69 10.27
N THR A 59 0.33 5.77 9.67
CA THR A 59 1.63 6.09 9.07
C THR A 59 1.47 7.01 7.86
N LEU A 60 0.49 6.74 7.00
CA LEU A 60 0.24 7.56 5.81
C LEU A 60 -0.31 8.94 6.17
N GLU A 61 -1.21 9.05 7.13
CA GLU A 61 -1.72 10.34 7.61
C GLU A 61 -0.62 11.20 8.24
N LYS A 62 0.32 10.61 8.97
CA LYS A 62 1.48 11.33 9.49
C LYS A 62 2.38 11.82 8.37
N LEU A 63 2.68 10.98 7.38
CA LEU A 63 3.54 11.32 6.25
C LEU A 63 2.92 12.43 5.37
N PHE A 64 1.60 12.36 5.14
CA PHE A 64 0.84 13.30 4.31
C PHE A 64 -0.03 14.27 5.12
N LYS A 65 0.34 14.57 6.38
CA LYS A 65 -0.47 15.37 7.33
C LYS A 65 -1.01 16.69 6.77
N ASP A 66 -0.24 17.33 5.89
CA ASP A 66 -0.57 18.62 5.30
C ASP A 66 -1.45 18.49 4.03
N PHE A 67 -1.83 17.25 3.63
CA PHE A 67 -2.50 16.97 2.36
C PHE A 67 -3.70 16.02 2.48
N THR A 68 -3.97 15.46 3.67
CA THR A 68 -4.99 14.41 3.88
C THR A 68 -6.40 14.83 3.48
N ASP A 69 -6.71 16.13 3.54
CA ASP A 69 -7.98 16.73 3.12
C ASP A 69 -8.10 16.94 1.59
N ARG A 70 -7.03 16.68 0.84
CA ARG A 70 -6.94 16.94 -0.61
C ARG A 70 -6.74 15.69 -1.45
N ILE A 71 -6.31 14.58 -0.83
CA ILE A 71 -5.92 13.34 -1.50
C ILE A 71 -6.84 12.17 -1.13
N ALA A 72 -6.78 11.10 -1.92
CA ALA A 72 -7.30 9.80 -1.53
C ALA A 72 -6.16 8.91 -1.01
N ILE A 73 -6.48 8.04 -0.07
CA ILE A 73 -5.54 7.09 0.56
C ILE A 73 -6.13 5.70 0.47
N ILE A 74 -5.39 4.78 -0.12
CA ILE A 74 -5.63 3.35 -0.09
C ILE A 74 -4.54 2.75 0.80
N ALA A 75 -4.90 2.41 2.03
CA ALA A 75 -4.00 1.89 3.05
C ALA A 75 -4.18 0.37 3.25
N GLU A 76 -3.28 -0.24 4.04
CA GLU A 76 -3.38 -1.65 4.45
C GLU A 76 -3.57 -2.60 3.25
N ASN A 77 -2.80 -2.38 2.16
CA ASN A 77 -2.92 -3.13 0.91
C ASN A 77 -4.36 -3.14 0.31
N GLY A 78 -5.14 -2.08 0.50
CA GLY A 78 -6.50 -1.97 -0.03
C GLY A 78 -7.62 -2.34 0.96
N SER A 79 -7.27 -2.74 2.19
CA SER A 79 -8.27 -3.03 3.24
C SER A 79 -8.90 -1.77 3.83
N LEU A 80 -8.33 -0.58 3.57
CA LEU A 80 -8.90 0.70 3.99
C LEU A 80 -8.80 1.72 2.86
N ILE A 81 -9.89 2.45 2.63
CA ILE A 81 -9.97 3.52 1.64
C ILE A 81 -10.49 4.78 2.31
N GLN A 82 -9.74 5.86 2.18
CA GLN A 82 -10.10 7.19 2.68
C GLN A 82 -10.03 8.22 1.55
N TYR A 83 -10.94 9.19 1.54
CA TYR A 83 -10.88 10.34 0.65
C TYR A 83 -11.27 11.60 1.41
N LYS A 84 -10.39 12.61 1.41
CA LYS A 84 -10.60 13.88 2.10
C LYS A 84 -10.99 13.68 3.57
N ASN A 85 -10.23 12.90 4.29
CA ASN A 85 -10.45 12.53 5.70
C ASN A 85 -11.75 11.76 5.99
N GLN A 86 -12.45 11.26 4.96
CA GLN A 86 -13.63 10.42 5.12
C GLN A 86 -13.31 8.98 4.74
N VAL A 87 -13.52 8.06 5.67
CA VAL A 87 -13.38 6.63 5.40
C VAL A 87 -14.55 6.18 4.52
N LEU A 88 -14.23 5.62 3.36
CA LEU A 88 -15.19 5.14 2.36
C LEU A 88 -15.39 3.62 2.44
N PHE A 89 -14.38 2.89 2.86
CA PHE A 89 -14.38 1.44 2.94
C PHE A 89 -13.40 0.93 3.97
N GLU A 90 -13.76 -0.15 4.66
CA GLU A 90 -12.89 -0.90 5.57
C GLU A 90 -13.20 -2.39 5.48
N GLN A 91 -12.17 -3.20 5.40
CA GLN A 91 -12.24 -4.65 5.51
C GLN A 91 -11.45 -5.10 6.73
N LEU A 92 -12.14 -5.56 7.76
CA LEU A 92 -11.59 -5.83 9.08
C LEU A 92 -11.65 -7.32 9.41
N MET A 93 -10.63 -7.80 10.09
CA MET A 93 -10.62 -9.14 10.68
C MET A 93 -11.46 -9.16 11.95
N THR A 94 -12.29 -10.18 12.12
CA THR A 94 -12.93 -10.45 13.41
C THR A 94 -11.92 -10.96 14.44
N PRO A 95 -12.16 -10.82 15.75
CA PRO A 95 -11.27 -11.37 16.77
C PRO A 95 -10.97 -12.86 16.56
N SER A 96 -11.98 -13.67 16.22
CA SER A 96 -11.77 -15.09 15.92
C SER A 96 -10.84 -15.31 14.73
N GLN A 97 -10.93 -14.48 13.67
CA GLN A 97 -10.09 -14.60 12.50
C GLN A 97 -8.62 -14.28 12.82
N TYR A 98 -8.34 -13.11 13.44
CA TYR A 98 -6.94 -12.77 13.68
C TYR A 98 -6.29 -13.67 14.75
N LEU A 99 -7.04 -14.18 15.74
CA LEU A 99 -6.51 -15.14 16.72
C LEU A 99 -6.21 -16.51 16.08
N ASP A 100 -7.10 -17.02 15.21
CA ASP A 100 -6.82 -18.25 14.46
C ASP A 100 -5.60 -18.07 13.53
N LEU A 101 -5.50 -16.94 12.85
CA LEU A 101 -4.37 -16.62 11.97
C LEU A 101 -3.06 -16.53 12.74
N THR A 102 -3.02 -15.88 13.91
CA THR A 102 -1.80 -15.83 14.75
C THR A 102 -1.35 -17.23 15.16
N ALA A 103 -2.30 -18.08 15.59
CA ALA A 103 -1.99 -19.49 15.91
C ALA A 103 -1.43 -20.24 14.68
N LYS A 104 -2.02 -20.07 13.50
CA LYS A 104 -1.55 -20.70 12.25
C LYS A 104 -0.19 -20.19 11.79
N ILE A 105 0.13 -18.91 12.01
CA ILE A 105 1.47 -18.38 11.74
C ILE A 105 2.50 -19.04 12.65
N LEU A 106 2.20 -19.20 13.93
CA LEU A 106 3.10 -19.86 14.89
C LEU A 106 3.25 -21.37 14.61
N GLU A 107 2.21 -22.05 14.10
CA GLU A 107 2.26 -23.45 13.67
C GLU A 107 3.00 -23.66 12.34
N ASN A 108 3.30 -22.59 11.60
CA ASN A 108 3.94 -22.69 10.29
C ASN A 108 5.34 -23.31 10.41
N PRO A 109 5.66 -24.42 9.70
CA PRO A 109 6.94 -25.12 9.85
C PRO A 109 8.17 -24.31 9.42
N TYR A 110 7.95 -23.20 8.75
CA TYR A 110 8.98 -22.25 8.31
C TYR A 110 9.13 -21.05 9.25
N ASN A 111 8.23 -20.91 10.24
CA ASN A 111 8.35 -19.90 11.28
C ASN A 111 9.36 -20.35 12.34
N GLN A 112 10.16 -19.41 12.83
CA GLN A 112 11.19 -19.69 13.86
C GLN A 112 11.06 -18.77 15.07
N GLY A 113 10.04 -17.92 15.14
CA GLY A 113 9.91 -16.93 16.20
C GLY A 113 8.46 -16.51 16.49
N VAL A 114 8.35 -15.45 17.25
CA VAL A 114 7.08 -14.84 17.69
C VAL A 114 6.92 -13.42 17.14
N GLU A 115 7.55 -13.15 16.02
CA GLU A 115 7.54 -11.85 15.34
C GLU A 115 6.18 -11.64 14.66
N LEU A 116 5.22 -11.15 15.43
CA LEU A 116 3.86 -10.86 15.03
C LEU A 116 3.48 -9.42 15.34
N LEU A 117 2.91 -8.73 14.38
CA LEU A 117 2.31 -7.41 14.54
C LEU A 117 0.89 -7.44 13.98
N LEU A 118 -0.09 -6.97 14.76
CA LEU A 118 -1.45 -6.75 14.32
C LEU A 118 -1.64 -5.26 14.04
N SER A 119 -1.94 -4.91 12.78
CA SER A 119 -2.20 -3.52 12.36
C SER A 119 -3.65 -3.18 12.62
N GLY A 120 -3.89 -2.30 13.58
CA GLY A 120 -5.20 -1.84 13.98
C GLY A 120 -5.48 -0.38 13.60
N LYS A 121 -6.72 0.06 13.85
CA LYS A 121 -7.15 1.45 13.63
C LYS A 121 -6.48 2.43 14.57
N LYS A 122 -6.29 2.04 15.84
CA LYS A 122 -5.78 2.90 16.90
C LYS A 122 -4.26 2.76 17.08
N ALA A 123 -3.74 1.55 16.83
CA ALA A 123 -2.34 1.22 17.08
C ALA A 123 -1.90 -0.02 16.29
N ALA A 124 -0.59 -0.25 16.26
CA ALA A 124 -0.01 -1.53 15.90
C ALA A 124 0.36 -2.29 17.18
N TYR A 125 -0.04 -3.54 17.28
CA TYR A 125 0.10 -4.35 18.48
C TYR A 125 1.16 -5.42 18.27
N ILE A 126 2.15 -5.50 19.18
CA ILE A 126 3.22 -6.49 19.18
C ILE A 126 3.22 -7.18 20.54
N LEU A 127 3.49 -8.49 20.59
CA LEU A 127 3.66 -9.20 21.86
C LEU A 127 4.86 -8.66 22.63
N ALA A 128 4.70 -8.43 23.94
CA ALA A 128 5.76 -7.91 24.80
C ALA A 128 6.99 -8.83 24.86
N GLU A 129 6.81 -10.13 24.60
CA GLU A 129 7.88 -11.14 24.53
C GLU A 129 8.66 -11.14 23.21
N SER A 130 8.21 -10.38 22.20
CA SER A 130 8.89 -10.30 20.89
C SER A 130 10.32 -9.77 21.03
N PRO A 131 11.27 -10.22 20.19
CA PRO A 131 12.64 -9.72 20.20
C PRO A 131 12.69 -8.18 20.07
N GLN A 132 13.54 -7.54 20.87
CA GLN A 132 13.68 -6.08 20.84
C GLN A 132 14.07 -5.56 19.43
N SER A 133 14.89 -6.33 18.70
CA SER A 133 15.28 -6.03 17.33
C SER A 133 14.07 -5.94 16.38
N TYR A 134 13.08 -6.82 16.55
CA TYR A 134 11.84 -6.79 15.79
C TYR A 134 10.99 -5.56 16.13
N ILE A 135 10.83 -5.28 17.43
CA ILE A 135 10.09 -4.10 17.89
C ILE A 135 10.72 -2.82 17.33
N ASP A 136 12.05 -2.70 17.38
CA ASP A 136 12.76 -1.51 16.88
C ASP A 136 12.70 -1.40 15.36
N PHE A 137 12.73 -2.51 14.64
CA PHE A 137 12.52 -2.55 13.21
C PHE A 137 11.10 -2.07 12.84
N MET A 138 10.07 -2.56 13.52
CA MET A 138 8.68 -2.19 13.24
C MET A 138 8.37 -0.72 13.55
N LYS A 139 9.08 -0.07 14.49
CA LYS A 139 8.98 1.38 14.74
C LYS A 139 9.34 2.23 13.51
N GLY A 140 10.09 1.69 12.56
CA GLY A 140 10.40 2.37 11.30
C GLY A 140 9.24 2.41 10.31
N TYR A 141 8.23 1.55 10.50
CA TYR A 141 7.11 1.36 9.56
C TYR A 141 5.74 1.66 10.14
N TYR A 142 5.58 1.56 11.46
CA TYR A 142 4.30 1.73 12.14
C TYR A 142 4.36 2.84 13.18
N GLU A 143 3.29 3.64 13.17
CA GLU A 143 3.03 4.61 14.22
C GLU A 143 2.29 3.97 15.39
N ASN A 144 2.45 4.53 16.59
CA ASN A 144 1.72 4.13 17.79
C ASN A 144 1.79 2.61 18.08
N ILE A 145 3.03 2.07 18.20
CA ILE A 145 3.21 0.66 18.60
C ILE A 145 2.87 0.49 20.08
N GLN A 146 2.02 -0.48 20.38
CA GLN A 146 1.66 -0.92 21.72
C GLN A 146 2.12 -2.35 21.97
N LEU A 147 2.82 -2.56 23.08
CA LEU A 147 3.22 -3.90 23.53
C LEU A 147 2.11 -4.48 24.38
N VAL A 148 1.71 -5.71 24.07
CA VAL A 148 0.61 -6.43 24.72
C VAL A 148 1.05 -7.82 25.17
N GLU A 149 0.48 -8.32 26.26
CA GLU A 149 0.74 -9.67 26.77
C GLU A 149 0.13 -10.77 25.87
N ASN A 150 -1.01 -10.46 25.24
CA ASN A 150 -1.68 -11.34 24.29
C ASN A 150 -2.61 -10.51 23.38
N PHE A 151 -3.11 -11.13 22.30
CA PHE A 151 -4.01 -10.47 21.36
C PHE A 151 -5.51 -10.69 21.65
N GLU A 152 -5.86 -11.42 22.72
CA GLU A 152 -7.25 -11.78 23.03
C GLU A 152 -8.09 -10.60 23.52
N GLN A 153 -7.44 -9.60 24.10
CA GLN A 153 -8.11 -8.49 24.79
C GLN A 153 -7.91 -7.14 24.08
N LEU A 154 -7.69 -7.15 22.76
CA LEU A 154 -7.54 -5.91 22.00
C LEU A 154 -8.89 -5.19 21.86
N ASP A 155 -8.93 -3.92 22.30
CA ASP A 155 -10.03 -2.99 22.05
C ASP A 155 -9.75 -2.18 20.77
N ASP A 156 -9.59 -2.89 19.67
CA ASP A 156 -9.34 -2.29 18.35
C ASP A 156 -9.87 -3.17 17.21
N SER A 157 -9.95 -2.59 16.04
CA SER A 157 -10.32 -3.27 14.79
C SER A 157 -9.07 -3.53 13.97
N ILE A 158 -8.82 -4.78 13.61
CA ILE A 158 -7.57 -5.23 12.97
C ILE A 158 -7.76 -5.37 11.44
N PHE A 159 -6.85 -4.79 10.68
CA PHE A 159 -6.82 -4.87 9.21
C PHE A 159 -5.99 -6.03 8.69
N LYS A 160 -4.78 -6.20 9.24
CA LYS A 160 -3.82 -7.21 8.77
C LYS A 160 -2.90 -7.67 9.89
N ILE A 161 -2.22 -8.78 9.65
CA ILE A 161 -1.12 -9.26 10.47
C ILE A 161 0.16 -9.17 9.65
N THR A 162 1.22 -8.64 10.25
CA THR A 162 2.58 -8.67 9.67
C THR A 162 3.44 -9.61 10.50
N THR A 163 4.20 -10.47 9.84
CA THR A 163 5.14 -11.39 10.49
C THR A 163 6.47 -11.41 9.74
N GLN A 164 7.55 -11.80 10.43
CA GLN A 164 8.86 -12.03 9.81
C GLN A 164 9.21 -13.50 9.84
N PHE A 165 9.77 -13.99 8.72
CA PHE A 165 10.31 -15.33 8.59
C PHE A 165 11.78 -15.22 8.15
N PRO A 166 12.63 -16.22 8.42
CA PRO A 166 13.98 -16.22 7.87
C PRO A 166 13.97 -16.05 6.33
N ALA A 167 14.93 -15.30 5.80
CA ALA A 167 15.00 -14.93 4.37
C ALA A 167 14.84 -16.12 3.42
N GLU A 168 15.43 -17.27 3.78
CA GLU A 168 15.39 -18.51 3.00
C GLU A 168 14.01 -19.18 3.02
N TYR A 169 13.12 -18.80 3.95
CA TYR A 169 11.81 -19.42 4.17
C TYR A 169 10.63 -18.50 3.93
N VAL A 170 10.82 -17.20 3.78
CA VAL A 170 9.74 -16.21 3.64
C VAL A 170 8.73 -16.60 2.54
N HIS A 171 9.21 -17.01 1.36
CA HIS A 171 8.33 -17.44 0.26
C HIS A 171 7.64 -18.77 0.53
N LYS A 172 8.31 -19.72 1.20
CA LYS A 172 7.72 -21.01 1.57
C LYS A 172 6.68 -20.84 2.66
N GLY A 173 6.94 -19.95 3.63
CA GLY A 173 6.01 -19.60 4.68
C GLY A 173 4.73 -18.95 4.15
N ALA A 174 4.87 -17.99 3.25
CA ALA A 174 3.73 -17.35 2.58
C ALA A 174 2.92 -18.37 1.75
N ALA A 175 3.58 -19.23 0.97
CA ALA A 175 2.92 -20.26 0.19
C ALA A 175 2.14 -21.24 1.09
N TRP A 176 2.75 -21.69 2.20
CA TRP A 176 2.10 -22.58 3.16
C TRP A 176 0.82 -22.00 3.76
N LEU A 177 0.81 -20.69 4.09
CA LEU A 177 -0.37 -19.98 4.56
C LEU A 177 -1.44 -19.90 3.48
N ASN A 178 -1.07 -19.50 2.26
CA ASN A 178 -1.99 -19.36 1.12
C ASN A 178 -2.67 -20.67 0.72
N GLU A 179 -1.96 -21.80 0.82
CA GLU A 179 -2.50 -23.12 0.50
C GLU A 179 -3.54 -23.59 1.52
N ARG A 180 -3.35 -23.27 2.80
CA ARG A 180 -4.16 -23.79 3.91
C ARG A 180 -5.29 -22.88 4.33
N LEU A 181 -5.18 -21.61 4.06
CA LEU A 181 -6.11 -20.58 4.53
C LEU A 181 -6.73 -19.85 3.33
N PRO A 182 -7.79 -20.40 2.72
CA PRO A 182 -8.36 -19.87 1.48
C PRO A 182 -9.03 -18.51 1.64
N HIS A 183 -9.28 -18.06 2.86
CA HIS A 183 -9.91 -16.78 3.18
C HIS A 183 -8.94 -15.63 3.38
N ILE A 184 -7.61 -15.89 3.31
CA ILE A 184 -6.57 -14.86 3.42
C ILE A 184 -5.69 -14.85 2.18
N GLN A 185 -4.85 -13.82 2.11
CA GLN A 185 -3.73 -13.72 1.20
C GLN A 185 -2.48 -13.32 2.01
N ALA A 186 -1.44 -14.16 1.95
CA ALA A 186 -0.13 -13.87 2.48
C ALA A 186 0.75 -13.32 1.36
N VAL A 187 1.21 -12.07 1.50
CA VAL A 187 1.99 -11.32 0.51
C VAL A 187 3.35 -10.99 1.09
N THR A 188 4.42 -11.31 0.37
CA THR A 188 5.77 -10.90 0.77
C THR A 188 5.99 -9.42 0.45
N THR A 189 6.45 -8.65 1.44
CA THR A 189 6.58 -7.18 1.33
C THR A 189 8.04 -6.70 1.32
N GLY A 190 8.99 -7.61 1.22
CA GLY A 190 10.41 -7.37 1.37
C GLY A 190 10.91 -7.51 2.82
N PHE A 191 12.21 -7.42 3.02
CA PHE A 191 12.85 -7.49 4.35
C PHE A 191 12.39 -8.68 5.22
N GLU A 192 12.18 -9.86 4.61
CA GLU A 192 11.75 -11.08 5.31
C GLU A 192 10.33 -10.98 5.90
N SER A 193 9.56 -9.96 5.54
CA SER A 193 8.21 -9.71 6.04
C SER A 193 7.12 -10.29 5.12
N ILE A 194 6.07 -10.79 5.76
CA ILE A 194 4.83 -11.26 5.13
C ILE A 194 3.66 -10.49 5.74
N ASP A 195 2.90 -9.82 4.89
CA ASP A 195 1.58 -9.27 5.26
C ASP A 195 0.49 -10.31 5.01
N ILE A 196 -0.32 -10.59 6.00
CA ILE A 196 -1.49 -11.46 5.89
C ILE A 196 -2.73 -10.57 5.95
N ILE A 197 -3.46 -10.53 4.84
CA ILE A 197 -4.68 -9.73 4.63
C ILE A 197 -5.86 -10.65 4.31
N LEU A 198 -7.07 -10.16 4.49
CA LEU A 198 -8.25 -10.90 4.02
C LEU A 198 -8.23 -11.02 2.50
N ARG A 199 -8.62 -12.17 1.99
CA ARG A 199 -8.64 -12.42 0.55
C ARG A 199 -9.55 -11.43 -0.17
N GLY A 200 -9.07 -10.94 -1.31
CA GLY A 200 -9.75 -9.93 -2.12
C GLY A 200 -9.31 -8.51 -1.81
N ALA A 201 -8.65 -8.25 -0.67
CA ALA A 201 -7.99 -6.98 -0.45
C ALA A 201 -6.66 -6.96 -1.24
N ASN A 202 -6.51 -5.98 -2.11
CA ASN A 202 -5.26 -5.60 -2.77
C ASN A 202 -5.38 -4.15 -3.25
N LYS A 203 -4.29 -3.53 -3.67
CA LYS A 203 -4.31 -2.12 -4.12
C LYS A 203 -5.25 -1.89 -5.31
N GLY A 204 -5.38 -2.87 -6.21
CA GLY A 204 -6.30 -2.82 -7.35
C GLY A 204 -7.76 -2.86 -6.94
N PHE A 205 -8.13 -3.73 -5.97
CA PHE A 205 -9.44 -3.72 -5.35
C PHE A 205 -9.74 -2.35 -4.71
N GLY A 206 -8.81 -1.82 -3.91
CA GLY A 206 -8.96 -0.51 -3.28
C GLY A 206 -9.19 0.59 -4.31
N LEU A 207 -8.40 0.60 -5.40
CA LEU A 207 -8.52 1.57 -6.48
C LEU A 207 -9.85 1.45 -7.24
N SER A 208 -10.26 0.23 -7.59
CA SER A 208 -11.53 -0.01 -8.27
C SER A 208 -12.73 0.41 -7.42
N HIS A 209 -12.68 0.14 -6.10
CA HIS A 209 -13.72 0.56 -5.17
C HIS A 209 -13.78 2.08 -5.02
N LEU A 210 -12.64 2.76 -4.88
CA LEU A 210 -12.56 4.23 -4.89
C LEU A 210 -13.16 4.81 -6.17
N CYS A 211 -12.81 4.25 -7.33
CA CYS A 211 -13.39 4.65 -8.62
C CYS A 211 -14.90 4.48 -8.65
N GLN A 212 -15.42 3.36 -8.14
CA GLN A 212 -16.87 3.11 -8.07
C GLN A 212 -17.59 4.18 -7.24
N VAL A 213 -17.06 4.53 -6.06
CA VAL A 213 -17.63 5.58 -5.19
C VAL A 213 -17.60 6.94 -5.89
N LEU A 214 -16.52 7.24 -6.59
CA LEU A 214 -16.32 8.51 -7.32
C LEU A 214 -16.99 8.53 -8.72
N LYS A 215 -17.65 7.44 -9.13
CA LYS A 215 -18.26 7.25 -10.46
C LYS A 215 -17.25 7.40 -11.60
N LEU A 216 -16.03 6.96 -11.38
CA LEU A 216 -14.96 6.86 -12.36
C LEU A 216 -14.89 5.43 -12.90
N LYS A 217 -14.28 5.28 -14.09
CA LYS A 217 -13.98 4.00 -14.72
C LYS A 217 -12.47 3.83 -14.84
N SER A 218 -12.00 2.63 -15.14
CA SER A 218 -10.58 2.36 -15.39
C SER A 218 -9.97 3.29 -16.46
N GLU A 219 -10.71 3.63 -17.51
CA GLU A 219 -10.28 4.56 -18.56
C GLU A 219 -9.95 5.99 -18.07
N HIS A 220 -10.29 6.30 -16.82
CA HIS A 220 -9.98 7.58 -16.17
C HIS A 220 -8.77 7.50 -15.23
N VAL A 221 -8.09 6.37 -15.16
CA VAL A 221 -7.06 6.09 -14.16
C VAL A 221 -5.69 5.95 -14.79
N LEU A 222 -4.71 6.60 -14.16
CA LEU A 222 -3.29 6.37 -14.37
C LEU A 222 -2.68 5.85 -13.07
N ALA A 223 -1.88 4.80 -13.13
CA ALA A 223 -1.25 4.21 -11.96
C ALA A 223 0.27 4.10 -12.09
N PHE A 224 0.97 4.32 -10.96
CA PHE A 224 2.40 4.09 -10.81
C PHE A 224 2.65 2.99 -9.79
N GLY A 225 3.55 2.06 -10.09
CA GLY A 225 3.93 0.98 -9.18
C GLY A 225 5.25 0.32 -9.57
N ASP A 226 5.89 -0.37 -8.63
CA ASP A 226 7.19 -1.01 -8.86
C ASP A 226 7.24 -2.50 -8.45
N ASN A 227 6.30 -2.97 -7.62
CA ASN A 227 6.37 -4.29 -7.01
C ASN A 227 5.10 -5.12 -7.26
N LEU A 228 5.13 -6.41 -6.93
CA LEU A 228 4.03 -7.36 -7.23
C LEU A 228 2.71 -7.01 -6.52
N ASN A 229 2.74 -6.32 -5.38
CA ASN A 229 1.52 -5.83 -4.72
C ASN A 229 0.85 -4.65 -5.45
N ASP A 230 1.49 -4.11 -6.50
CA ASP A 230 0.94 -3.07 -7.39
C ASP A 230 0.29 -3.67 -8.64
N PHE A 231 0.51 -4.97 -8.89
CA PHE A 231 0.11 -5.60 -10.16
C PHE A 231 -1.36 -5.34 -10.48
N GLU A 232 -2.27 -5.63 -9.56
CA GLU A 232 -3.70 -5.48 -9.78
C GLU A 232 -4.12 -4.00 -9.90
N MET A 233 -3.38 -3.08 -9.26
CA MET A 233 -3.62 -1.64 -9.40
C MET A 233 -3.22 -1.15 -10.79
N MET A 234 -2.09 -1.59 -11.29
CA MET A 234 -1.59 -1.23 -12.61
C MET A 234 -2.40 -1.91 -13.73
N ASP A 235 -2.80 -3.18 -13.55
CA ASP A 235 -3.66 -3.90 -14.50
C ASP A 235 -5.06 -3.27 -14.61
N PHE A 236 -5.58 -2.71 -13.51
CA PHE A 236 -6.86 -2.00 -13.51
C PHE A 236 -6.80 -0.66 -14.26
N ALA A 237 -5.70 0.07 -14.22
CA ALA A 237 -5.57 1.40 -14.80
C ALA A 237 -5.54 1.37 -16.35
N ASP A 238 -6.02 2.44 -17.00
CA ASP A 238 -5.90 2.61 -18.45
C ASP A 238 -4.47 2.92 -18.87
N VAL A 239 -3.71 3.55 -17.96
CA VAL A 239 -2.29 3.86 -18.15
C VAL A 239 -1.51 3.38 -16.95
N ALA A 240 -0.59 2.47 -17.17
CA ALA A 240 0.31 1.92 -16.17
C ALA A 240 1.75 2.39 -16.41
N ILE A 241 2.40 2.91 -15.37
CA ILE A 241 3.75 3.47 -15.47
C ILE A 241 4.64 2.87 -14.39
N ALA A 242 5.80 2.38 -14.77
CA ALA A 242 6.78 1.80 -13.86
C ALA A 242 8.06 2.64 -13.78
N PRO A 243 8.65 2.86 -12.60
CA PRO A 243 10.00 3.39 -12.50
C PRO A 243 11.04 2.33 -12.94
N GLU A 244 12.24 2.77 -13.31
CA GLU A 244 13.32 1.89 -13.80
C GLU A 244 13.73 0.80 -12.80
N ASN A 245 13.59 1.06 -11.50
CA ASN A 245 13.85 0.09 -10.43
C ASN A 245 12.76 -0.97 -10.26
N ALA A 246 11.62 -0.85 -10.95
CA ALA A 246 10.52 -1.79 -10.82
C ALA A 246 10.92 -3.22 -11.21
N ARG A 247 10.23 -4.20 -10.64
CA ARG A 247 10.37 -5.62 -11.00
C ARG A 247 10.07 -5.83 -12.47
N VAL A 248 10.66 -6.89 -13.03
CA VAL A 248 10.50 -7.20 -14.46
C VAL A 248 9.03 -7.38 -14.82
N GLU A 249 8.28 -8.11 -13.98
CA GLU A 249 6.86 -8.40 -14.19
C GLU A 249 6.01 -7.11 -14.25
N ILE A 250 6.38 -6.10 -13.47
CA ILE A 250 5.70 -4.80 -13.44
C ILE A 250 6.08 -3.95 -14.66
N LYS A 251 7.35 -3.99 -15.07
CA LYS A 251 7.79 -3.31 -16.31
C LYS A 251 7.20 -3.90 -17.57
N GLU A 252 6.93 -5.21 -17.58
CA GLU A 252 6.24 -5.89 -18.69
C GLU A 252 4.76 -5.51 -18.79
N LEU A 253 4.13 -5.19 -17.66
CA LEU A 253 2.74 -4.71 -17.60
C LEU A 253 2.63 -3.23 -17.96
N ALA A 254 3.66 -2.42 -17.69
CA ALA A 254 3.61 -0.97 -17.84
C ALA A 254 3.59 -0.51 -19.31
N ASP A 255 2.80 0.53 -19.60
CA ASP A 255 2.79 1.22 -20.88
C ASP A 255 4.05 2.07 -21.11
N GLU A 256 4.65 2.57 -20.02
CA GLU A 256 5.86 3.40 -20.05
C GLU A 256 6.74 3.10 -18.83
N VAL A 257 8.05 3.08 -19.06
CA VAL A 257 9.06 3.02 -18.00
C VAL A 257 9.71 4.40 -17.89
N ILE A 258 9.68 4.97 -16.67
CA ILE A 258 10.25 6.27 -16.34
C ILE A 258 11.57 6.11 -15.56
N PRO A 259 12.40 7.17 -15.41
CA PRO A 259 13.63 7.08 -14.63
C PRO A 259 13.44 6.55 -13.23
N HIS A 260 14.54 6.16 -12.59
CA HIS A 260 14.55 5.57 -11.23
C HIS A 260 13.82 6.46 -10.21
N HIS A 261 13.08 5.87 -9.26
CA HIS A 261 12.27 6.60 -8.27
C HIS A 261 13.08 7.64 -7.47
N GLN A 262 14.36 7.37 -7.21
CA GLN A 262 15.26 8.30 -6.51
C GLN A 262 15.45 9.63 -7.24
N GLU A 263 15.16 9.71 -8.52
CA GLU A 263 15.18 10.93 -9.33
C GLU A 263 13.85 11.70 -9.20
N GLN A 264 12.97 11.31 -8.29
CA GLN A 264 11.62 11.87 -8.15
C GLN A 264 10.84 11.81 -9.47
N SER A 265 10.99 10.72 -10.19
CA SER A 265 10.49 10.55 -11.56
C SER A 265 8.97 10.62 -11.64
N VAL A 266 8.26 10.08 -10.64
CA VAL A 266 6.78 10.09 -10.59
C VAL A 266 6.24 11.52 -10.51
N ILE A 267 6.75 12.34 -9.57
CA ILE A 267 6.28 13.73 -9.45
C ILE A 267 6.68 14.57 -10.67
N THR A 268 7.86 14.31 -11.23
CA THR A 268 8.32 14.95 -12.49
C THR A 268 7.43 14.59 -13.68
N TYR A 269 6.99 13.33 -13.78
CA TYR A 269 6.06 12.89 -14.81
C TYR A 269 4.71 13.59 -14.68
N MET A 270 4.13 13.61 -13.45
CA MET A 270 2.86 14.28 -13.17
C MET A 270 2.91 15.79 -13.47
N GLU A 271 4.02 16.47 -13.16
CA GLU A 271 4.22 17.89 -13.52
C GLU A 271 4.25 18.09 -15.03
N GLY A 272 4.83 17.15 -15.78
CA GLY A 272 4.85 17.17 -17.25
C GLY A 272 3.46 17.05 -17.85
N MET A 273 2.60 16.20 -17.30
CA MET A 273 1.21 16.01 -17.74
C MET A 273 0.36 17.29 -17.64
N ILE A 274 0.70 18.20 -16.73
CA ILE A 274 -0.11 19.40 -16.46
C ILE A 274 0.36 20.61 -17.24
N LYS A 275 1.58 20.57 -17.77
CA LYS A 275 2.15 21.66 -18.57
C LYS A 275 1.59 21.72 -19.98
N GLU A 276 0.98 20.62 -20.41
CA GLU A 276 0.29 20.48 -21.69
C GLU A 276 -1.22 20.76 -21.56
#